data_9e10fb688a20a2554ebc1082e372d1fa
#
_entry.id   9e10fb688a20a2554ebc1082e372d1fa
#
_cell.length_a   1.000
_cell.length_b   1.000
_cell.length_c   1.000
_cell.angle_alpha   90.00
_cell.angle_beta   90.00
_cell.angle_gamma   90.00
#
_symmetry.space_group_name_H-M   'P 1'
#
loop_
_entity.id
_entity.type
_entity.pdbx_description
1 polymer ?
#
loop_
_entity_poly.entity_id
_entity_poly.type
_entity_poly.pdbx_seq_one_letter_code
_entity_poly.pdbx_strand_id
1 'polypeptide(L)'
;MTALKLDGVTAIPSDITRLQLGLSEEWIDTERRRSAGSTFVHFASSLCFEEKNKGLICDHNINGLRHAVDVASALKCDAFIYISTAFTVGIHEGHVAEQLHRPAAFNNYYEETKCAAEHLITGLCGAKGLRLVIVRPSVVIGPSESCKTGGSKTGLYGLIREMHRLKRHLKHVSVVADGNPDAGVNLIPVDYVCHDIFRLFEDPGVQSGPHHATAHNNVKIADLVELIKRHMGLPNVAVQRLERLDTERDSAIERLLARTTAFYNSITCATKHFERSAGATWVLGTDDVERYVIEAVRACESGEGHAPNQEKIAAPEDRVASNVYAAGTICAEPAAFGNGVSDPV
;
A
#
# COMPACT_ATOMS: atom_id res chain seq x y z
N MET A 1 23.94 1.00 6.08
CA MET A 1 22.77 0.17 5.76
C MET A 1 23.27 -1.25 5.53
N THR A 2 22.94 -2.19 6.41
CA THR A 2 23.32 -3.60 6.25
C THR A 2 22.34 -4.18 5.21
N ALA A 3 22.83 -4.54 4.04
CA ALA A 3 22.03 -5.22 3.04
C ALA A 3 21.57 -6.57 3.62
N LEU A 4 20.27 -6.78 3.71
CA LEU A 4 19.73 -8.12 3.95
C LEU A 4 20.20 -9.01 2.78
N LYS A 5 21.12 -9.92 3.04
CA LYS A 5 21.46 -11.01 2.11
C LYS A 5 20.37 -12.06 2.24
N LEU A 6 19.44 -12.07 1.31
CA LEU A 6 18.53 -13.19 1.10
C LEU A 6 19.16 -14.10 0.04
N ASP A 7 19.23 -15.40 0.32
CA ASP A 7 19.75 -16.38 -0.64
C ASP A 7 18.91 -16.33 -1.93
N GLY A 8 19.56 -16.24 -3.08
CA GLY A 8 18.92 -16.14 -4.38
C GLY A 8 18.41 -14.76 -4.76
N VAL A 9 18.62 -13.72 -3.93
CA VAL A 9 18.20 -12.33 -4.24
C VAL A 9 19.42 -11.48 -4.60
N THR A 10 19.37 -10.83 -5.76
CA THR A 10 20.37 -9.84 -6.18
C THR A 10 19.76 -8.45 -6.14
N ALA A 11 20.34 -7.55 -5.35
CA ALA A 11 19.92 -6.15 -5.30
C ALA A 11 20.63 -5.32 -6.39
N ILE A 12 19.85 -4.62 -7.22
CA ILE A 12 20.35 -3.79 -8.32
C ILE A 12 19.85 -2.36 -8.10
N PRO A 13 20.76 -1.37 -8.03
CA PRO A 13 20.38 0.03 -7.96
C PRO A 13 19.59 0.44 -9.21
N SER A 14 18.42 1.02 -9.01
CA SER A 14 17.57 1.50 -10.10
C SER A 14 16.82 2.77 -9.68
N ASP A 15 16.41 3.55 -10.68
CA ASP A 15 15.67 4.80 -10.50
C ASP A 15 14.43 4.78 -11.40
N ILE A 16 13.26 4.68 -10.78
CA ILE A 16 11.98 4.58 -11.48
C ILE A 16 11.69 5.80 -12.37
N THR A 17 12.27 6.97 -12.06
CA THR A 17 12.06 8.21 -12.82
C THR A 17 12.89 8.28 -14.11
N ARG A 18 13.81 7.34 -14.29
CA ARG A 18 14.71 7.30 -15.46
C ARG A 18 14.24 6.26 -16.47
N LEU A 19 14.54 6.56 -17.76
CA LEU A 19 14.34 5.59 -18.84
C LEU A 19 15.04 4.28 -18.49
N GLN A 20 14.41 3.15 -18.82
CA GLN A 20 14.91 1.81 -18.50
C GLN A 20 15.23 1.62 -17.00
N LEU A 21 14.57 2.37 -16.11
CA LEU A 21 14.85 2.41 -14.67
C LEU A 21 16.30 2.80 -14.32
N GLY A 22 17.01 3.48 -15.24
CA GLY A 22 18.42 3.80 -15.12
C GLY A 22 19.36 2.60 -15.32
N LEU A 23 18.85 1.47 -15.77
CA LEU A 23 19.65 0.28 -16.12
C LEU A 23 20.34 0.45 -17.47
N SER A 24 21.54 -0.11 -17.63
CA SER A 24 22.25 -0.08 -18.92
C SER A 24 21.68 -1.11 -19.89
N GLU A 25 21.77 -0.81 -21.19
CA GLU A 25 21.38 -1.75 -22.25
C GLU A 25 22.15 -3.07 -22.15
N GLU A 26 23.44 -3.02 -21.84
CA GLU A 26 24.28 -4.20 -21.65
C GLU A 26 23.75 -5.10 -20.52
N TRP A 27 23.33 -4.49 -19.41
CA TRP A 27 22.72 -5.24 -18.31
C TRP A 27 21.40 -5.88 -18.73
N ILE A 28 20.52 -5.13 -19.41
CA ILE A 28 19.23 -5.63 -19.89
C ILE A 28 19.46 -6.80 -20.88
N ASP A 29 20.42 -6.69 -21.79
CA ASP A 29 20.72 -7.74 -22.76
C ASP A 29 21.27 -9.01 -22.10
N THR A 30 22.08 -8.84 -21.04
CA THR A 30 22.61 -9.96 -20.26
C THR A 30 21.49 -10.67 -19.51
N GLU A 31 20.62 -9.93 -18.83
CA GLU A 31 19.55 -10.49 -18.02
C GLU A 31 18.37 -11.01 -18.85
N ARG A 32 18.18 -10.54 -20.08
CA ARG A 32 17.05 -10.98 -20.96
C ARG A 32 16.95 -12.49 -21.11
N ARG A 33 18.09 -13.19 -21.19
CA ARG A 33 18.09 -14.65 -21.34
C ARG A 33 17.69 -15.37 -20.05
N ARG A 34 18.02 -14.79 -18.90
CA ARG A 34 17.70 -15.33 -17.57
C ARG A 34 16.27 -15.03 -17.17
N SER A 35 15.76 -13.89 -17.60
CA SER A 35 14.44 -13.38 -17.23
C SER A 35 13.32 -13.75 -18.23
N ALA A 36 13.65 -14.37 -19.37
CA ALA A 36 12.64 -14.79 -20.33
C ALA A 36 11.65 -15.80 -19.69
N GLY A 37 10.36 -15.54 -19.82
CA GLY A 37 9.30 -16.34 -19.19
C GLY A 37 9.06 -16.04 -17.71
N SER A 38 9.79 -15.07 -17.12
CA SER A 38 9.61 -14.68 -15.72
C SER A 38 8.44 -13.70 -15.54
N THR A 39 8.16 -13.37 -14.27
CA THR A 39 7.18 -12.34 -13.90
C THR A 39 7.87 -11.10 -13.36
N PHE A 40 7.47 -9.95 -13.86
CA PHE A 40 7.91 -8.66 -13.31
C PHE A 40 6.91 -8.19 -12.24
N VAL A 41 7.38 -7.93 -11.02
CA VAL A 41 6.52 -7.45 -9.92
C VAL A 41 6.86 -6.01 -9.61
N HIS A 42 5.89 -5.10 -9.72
CA HIS A 42 6.07 -3.67 -9.53
C HIS A 42 5.40 -3.17 -8.26
N PHE A 43 6.21 -2.87 -7.24
CA PHE A 43 5.78 -2.29 -5.96
C PHE A 43 6.05 -0.78 -5.86
N ALA A 44 6.97 -0.26 -6.67
CA ALA A 44 7.45 1.10 -6.53
C ALA A 44 6.34 2.13 -6.81
N SER A 45 6.12 3.02 -5.86
CA SER A 45 5.12 4.07 -5.97
C SER A 45 5.39 5.16 -4.92
N SER A 46 5.07 6.40 -5.24
CA SER A 46 5.06 7.48 -4.25
C SER A 46 3.77 7.37 -3.42
N LEU A 47 3.93 7.32 -2.09
CA LEU A 47 2.83 7.36 -1.12
C LEU A 47 2.58 8.80 -0.62
N CYS A 48 2.95 9.80 -1.40
CA CYS A 48 2.68 11.19 -1.07
C CYS A 48 1.22 11.52 -1.43
N PHE A 49 0.49 12.10 -0.49
CA PHE A 49 -0.92 12.47 -0.67
C PHE A 49 -1.11 13.97 -0.92
N GLU A 50 -0.06 14.77 -0.69
CA GLU A 50 -0.13 16.21 -0.76
C GLU A 50 -0.20 16.72 -2.21
N GLU A 51 -1.20 17.51 -2.51
CA GLU A 51 -1.45 18.06 -3.84
C GLU A 51 -0.28 18.91 -4.37
N LYS A 52 0.45 19.59 -3.48
CA LYS A 52 1.64 20.38 -3.87
C LYS A 52 2.74 19.55 -4.53
N ASN A 53 2.72 18.22 -4.34
CA ASN A 53 3.70 17.27 -4.87
C ASN A 53 3.18 16.50 -6.11
N LYS A 54 2.12 16.97 -6.77
CA LYS A 54 1.50 16.32 -7.94
C LYS A 54 2.52 15.90 -9.00
N GLY A 55 3.46 16.76 -9.33
CA GLY A 55 4.51 16.49 -10.32
C GLY A 55 5.33 15.26 -9.93
N LEU A 56 5.85 15.24 -8.72
CA LEU A 56 6.63 14.13 -8.18
C LEU A 56 5.82 12.82 -8.17
N ILE A 57 4.56 12.89 -7.73
CA ILE A 57 3.67 11.71 -7.67
C ILE A 57 3.42 11.18 -9.08
N CYS A 58 3.16 12.05 -10.05
CA CYS A 58 2.95 11.68 -11.44
C CYS A 58 4.20 11.03 -12.04
N ASP A 59 5.38 11.60 -11.81
CA ASP A 59 6.63 11.04 -12.30
C ASP A 59 6.92 9.64 -11.77
N HIS A 60 6.61 9.38 -10.50
CA HIS A 60 6.78 8.05 -9.91
C HIS A 60 5.67 7.08 -10.33
N ASN A 61 4.40 7.47 -10.16
CA ASN A 61 3.28 6.54 -10.27
C ASN A 61 2.81 6.33 -11.72
N ILE A 62 3.08 7.26 -12.63
CA ILE A 62 2.65 7.19 -14.03
C ILE A 62 3.86 7.00 -14.97
N ASN A 63 4.83 7.92 -14.96
CA ASN A 63 5.98 7.83 -15.86
C ASN A 63 6.90 6.66 -15.48
N GLY A 64 7.16 6.48 -14.18
CA GLY A 64 7.92 5.34 -13.67
C GLY A 64 7.30 4.00 -14.01
N LEU A 65 5.97 3.90 -14.00
CA LEU A 65 5.27 2.71 -14.40
C LEU A 65 5.48 2.37 -15.89
N ARG A 66 5.50 3.38 -16.79
CA ARG A 66 5.85 3.19 -18.21
C ARG A 66 7.23 2.59 -18.36
N HIS A 67 8.22 3.16 -17.65
CA HIS A 67 9.59 2.66 -17.67
C HIS A 67 9.69 1.21 -17.17
N ALA A 68 8.94 0.85 -16.12
CA ALA A 68 8.89 -0.51 -15.59
C ALA A 68 8.32 -1.51 -16.61
N VAL A 69 7.23 -1.15 -17.30
CA VAL A 69 6.63 -2.00 -18.36
C VAL A 69 7.59 -2.15 -19.56
N ASP A 70 8.32 -1.08 -19.92
CA ASP A 70 9.30 -1.14 -20.98
C ASP A 70 10.45 -2.09 -20.63
N VAL A 71 10.95 -2.05 -19.40
CA VAL A 71 11.99 -2.99 -18.92
C VAL A 71 11.45 -4.42 -18.88
N ALA A 72 10.26 -4.66 -18.33
CA ALA A 72 9.66 -5.99 -18.30
C ALA A 72 9.54 -6.59 -19.71
N SER A 73 9.11 -5.80 -20.68
CA SER A 73 9.04 -6.20 -22.09
C SER A 73 10.42 -6.46 -22.70
N ALA A 74 11.41 -5.60 -22.42
CA ALA A 74 12.80 -5.77 -22.88
C ALA A 74 13.46 -7.03 -22.31
N LEU A 75 13.13 -7.39 -21.06
CA LEU A 75 13.57 -8.62 -20.40
C LEU A 75 12.80 -9.87 -20.87
N LYS A 76 11.79 -9.73 -21.73
CA LYS A 76 10.91 -10.80 -22.21
C LYS A 76 10.19 -11.55 -21.06
N CYS A 77 9.73 -10.81 -20.08
CA CYS A 77 8.83 -11.34 -19.05
C CYS A 77 7.49 -11.75 -19.70
N ASP A 78 6.85 -12.80 -19.17
CA ASP A 78 5.54 -13.26 -19.62
C ASP A 78 4.40 -12.55 -18.89
N ALA A 79 4.66 -12.13 -17.65
CA ALA A 79 3.65 -11.49 -16.81
C ALA A 79 4.16 -10.25 -16.11
N PHE A 80 3.23 -9.36 -15.79
CA PHE A 80 3.44 -8.16 -14.99
C PHE A 80 2.43 -8.12 -13.85
N ILE A 81 2.93 -8.09 -12.62
CA ILE A 81 2.11 -7.89 -11.41
C ILE A 81 2.27 -6.45 -10.94
N TYR A 82 1.19 -5.72 -10.91
CA TYR A 82 1.15 -4.35 -10.42
C TYR A 82 0.50 -4.27 -9.04
N ILE A 83 1.22 -3.76 -8.06
CA ILE A 83 0.67 -3.53 -6.73
C ILE A 83 0.02 -2.14 -6.70
N SER A 84 -1.31 -2.16 -6.69
CA SER A 84 -2.18 -1.00 -6.65
C SER A 84 -2.71 -0.76 -5.23
N THR A 85 -3.95 -0.37 -5.10
CA THR A 85 -4.68 -0.20 -3.84
C THR A 85 -6.17 -0.50 -4.02
N ALA A 86 -6.82 -1.02 -3.01
CA ALA A 86 -8.28 -1.22 -3.02
C ALA A 86 -9.06 0.11 -3.07
N PHE A 87 -8.39 1.23 -2.79
CA PHE A 87 -9.00 2.56 -2.75
C PHE A 87 -9.06 3.29 -4.09
N THR A 88 -8.70 2.66 -5.21
CA THR A 88 -8.90 3.20 -6.57
C THR A 88 -10.37 3.47 -6.91
N VAL A 89 -11.30 2.96 -6.11
CA VAL A 89 -12.73 3.23 -6.20
C VAL A 89 -13.09 4.67 -5.79
N GLY A 90 -12.17 5.42 -5.17
CA GLY A 90 -12.37 6.80 -4.74
C GLY A 90 -13.42 6.96 -3.64
N ILE A 91 -14.20 8.04 -3.71
CA ILE A 91 -15.32 8.33 -2.79
C ILE A 91 -16.47 7.38 -3.12
N HIS A 92 -16.57 6.31 -2.33
CA HIS A 92 -17.54 5.23 -2.55
C HIS A 92 -17.93 4.60 -1.21
N GLU A 93 -19.13 4.08 -1.13
CA GLU A 93 -19.67 3.30 0.00
C GLU A 93 -20.34 2.03 -0.53
N GLY A 94 -20.21 0.93 0.19
CA GLY A 94 -20.83 -0.35 -0.16
C GLY A 94 -19.92 -1.27 -0.97
N HIS A 95 -20.51 -2.04 -1.88
CA HIS A 95 -19.83 -3.08 -2.64
C HIS A 95 -18.83 -2.53 -3.67
N VAL A 96 -17.64 -3.10 -3.72
CA VAL A 96 -16.55 -2.75 -4.64
C VAL A 96 -16.13 -3.98 -5.44
N ALA A 97 -16.43 -3.97 -6.74
CA ALA A 97 -16.13 -5.07 -7.63
C ALA A 97 -14.66 -5.10 -8.10
N GLU A 98 -14.17 -6.29 -8.48
CA GLU A 98 -12.85 -6.51 -9.10
C GLU A 98 -12.85 -6.13 -10.59
N GLN A 99 -13.03 -4.83 -10.85
CA GLN A 99 -13.03 -4.26 -12.19
C GLN A 99 -12.24 -2.94 -12.22
N LEU A 100 -11.87 -2.44 -13.40
CA LEU A 100 -11.26 -1.11 -13.50
C LEU A 100 -12.27 -0.04 -13.08
N HIS A 101 -11.92 0.76 -12.09
CA HIS A 101 -12.79 1.79 -11.54
C HIS A 101 -12.76 3.07 -12.36
N ARG A 102 -13.87 3.83 -12.35
CA ARG A 102 -14.02 5.18 -12.94
C ARG A 102 -14.84 6.04 -12.00
N PRO A 103 -14.33 6.35 -10.80
CA PRO A 103 -15.09 7.14 -9.82
C PRO A 103 -15.23 8.59 -10.28
N ALA A 104 -16.29 9.25 -9.79
CA ALA A 104 -16.53 10.67 -10.05
C ALA A 104 -15.58 11.58 -9.26
N ALA A 105 -15.10 11.12 -8.10
CA ALA A 105 -14.21 11.87 -7.23
C ALA A 105 -13.33 10.94 -6.37
N PHE A 106 -12.20 11.47 -5.92
CA PHE A 106 -11.23 10.79 -5.06
C PHE A 106 -11.07 11.53 -3.73
N ASN A 107 -10.69 10.81 -2.68
CA ASN A 107 -10.36 11.43 -1.39
C ASN A 107 -9.02 12.18 -1.43
N ASN A 108 -8.09 11.73 -2.28
CA ASN A 108 -6.75 12.30 -2.40
C ASN A 108 -6.12 11.97 -3.76
N TYR A 109 -5.04 12.67 -4.05
CA TYR A 109 -4.34 12.53 -5.34
C TYR A 109 -3.63 11.18 -5.51
N TYR A 110 -3.28 10.50 -4.41
CA TYR A 110 -2.73 9.14 -4.48
C TYR A 110 -3.76 8.15 -5.07
N GLU A 111 -5.00 8.15 -4.57
CA GLU A 111 -6.07 7.30 -5.12
C GLU A 111 -6.30 7.57 -6.60
N GLU A 112 -6.34 8.86 -6.98
CA GLU A 112 -6.51 9.31 -8.36
C GLU A 112 -5.40 8.76 -9.27
N THR A 113 -4.12 8.93 -8.86
CA THR A 113 -3.00 8.47 -9.67
C THR A 113 -2.91 6.94 -9.73
N LYS A 114 -3.24 6.23 -8.66
CA LYS A 114 -3.29 4.76 -8.69
C LYS A 114 -4.39 4.25 -9.61
N CYS A 115 -5.56 4.89 -9.62
CA CYS A 115 -6.64 4.57 -10.55
C CYS A 115 -6.23 4.84 -12.00
N ALA A 116 -5.64 6.00 -12.29
CA ALA A 116 -5.12 6.32 -13.62
C ALA A 116 -4.01 5.35 -14.08
N ALA A 117 -3.14 4.94 -13.16
CA ALA A 117 -2.08 3.97 -13.41
C ALA A 117 -2.65 2.59 -13.81
N GLU A 118 -3.73 2.13 -13.21
CA GLU A 118 -4.37 0.86 -13.59
C GLU A 118 -4.90 0.88 -15.03
N HIS A 119 -5.54 1.97 -15.45
CA HIS A 119 -5.99 2.14 -16.84
C HIS A 119 -4.81 2.19 -17.81
N LEU A 120 -3.76 2.92 -17.44
CA LEU A 120 -2.54 3.04 -18.24
C LEU A 120 -1.88 1.68 -18.45
N ILE A 121 -1.63 0.95 -17.36
CA ILE A 121 -0.88 -0.31 -17.41
C ILE A 121 -1.67 -1.40 -18.15
N THR A 122 -2.99 -1.37 -18.06
CA THR A 122 -3.85 -2.30 -18.83
C THR A 122 -3.62 -2.13 -20.32
N GLY A 123 -3.57 -0.89 -20.82
CA GLY A 123 -3.25 -0.62 -22.22
C GLY A 123 -1.81 -0.98 -22.59
N LEU A 124 -0.83 -0.64 -21.75
CA LEU A 124 0.57 -0.91 -22.02
C LEU A 124 0.90 -2.41 -22.05
N CYS A 125 0.44 -3.16 -21.06
CA CYS A 125 0.66 -4.61 -21.00
C CYS A 125 -0.04 -5.33 -22.18
N GLY A 126 -1.29 -4.92 -22.50
CA GLY A 126 -2.01 -5.45 -23.66
C GLY A 126 -1.25 -5.23 -24.98
N ALA A 127 -0.71 -4.03 -25.18
CA ALA A 127 0.07 -3.71 -26.38
C ALA A 127 1.40 -4.49 -26.48
N LYS A 128 1.95 -4.93 -25.35
CA LYS A 128 3.23 -5.68 -25.28
C LYS A 128 3.03 -7.19 -25.10
N GLY A 129 1.79 -7.69 -25.05
CA GLY A 129 1.48 -9.11 -24.85
C GLY A 129 1.84 -9.65 -23.45
N LEU A 130 1.97 -8.78 -22.46
CA LEU A 130 2.24 -9.17 -21.07
C LEU A 130 0.92 -9.55 -20.36
N ARG A 131 0.88 -10.70 -19.69
CA ARG A 131 -0.22 -11.04 -18.79
C ARG A 131 -0.20 -10.07 -17.60
N LEU A 132 -1.28 -9.33 -17.37
CA LEU A 132 -1.36 -8.35 -16.31
C LEU A 132 -2.19 -8.86 -15.15
N VAL A 133 -1.63 -8.81 -13.94
CA VAL A 133 -2.37 -8.99 -12.69
C VAL A 133 -2.22 -7.72 -11.85
N ILE A 134 -3.34 -7.11 -11.47
CA ILE A 134 -3.37 -5.92 -10.61
C ILE A 134 -3.80 -6.37 -9.23
N VAL A 135 -2.91 -6.26 -8.24
CA VAL A 135 -3.22 -6.59 -6.85
C VAL A 135 -3.58 -5.33 -6.09
N ARG A 136 -4.72 -5.34 -5.43
CA ARG A 136 -5.29 -4.20 -4.69
C ARG A 136 -5.35 -4.48 -3.18
N PRO A 137 -4.26 -4.27 -2.43
CA PRO A 137 -4.33 -4.36 -0.98
C PRO A 137 -5.23 -3.27 -0.39
N SER A 138 -5.92 -3.60 0.71
CA SER A 138 -6.56 -2.61 1.57
C SER A 138 -5.52 -1.91 2.48
N VAL A 139 -5.87 -1.49 3.69
CA VAL A 139 -4.90 -0.90 4.62
C VAL A 139 -3.99 -2.00 5.17
N VAL A 140 -2.77 -2.04 4.64
CA VAL A 140 -1.78 -3.06 5.05
C VAL A 140 -1.23 -2.72 6.42
N ILE A 141 -1.27 -3.72 7.32
CA ILE A 141 -0.70 -3.68 8.66
C ILE A 141 0.46 -4.67 8.78
N GLY A 142 1.15 -4.69 9.91
CA GLY A 142 2.31 -5.54 10.15
C GLY A 142 2.02 -7.05 9.98
N PRO A 143 3.04 -7.90 10.12
CA PRO A 143 2.86 -9.35 10.03
C PRO A 143 1.90 -9.87 11.10
N SER A 144 1.08 -10.87 10.77
CA SER A 144 0.03 -11.41 11.66
C SER A 144 0.57 -11.99 12.97
N GLU A 145 1.77 -12.56 12.93
CA GLU A 145 2.40 -13.16 14.10
C GLU A 145 2.98 -12.12 15.06
N SER A 146 3.77 -11.17 14.54
CA SER A 146 4.52 -10.21 15.36
C SER A 146 3.79 -8.90 15.61
N CYS A 147 2.84 -8.52 14.78
CA CYS A 147 2.11 -7.24 14.77
C CYS A 147 3.01 -5.98 14.68
N LYS A 148 4.30 -6.14 14.41
CA LYS A 148 5.26 -5.03 14.36
C LYS A 148 4.95 -4.05 13.24
N THR A 149 5.13 -2.76 13.51
CA THR A 149 4.82 -1.70 12.53
C THR A 149 5.74 -1.66 11.33
N GLY A 150 6.91 -2.28 11.41
CA GLY A 150 7.94 -2.23 10.36
C GLY A 150 8.45 -0.81 10.06
N GLY A 151 8.23 0.14 10.97
CA GLY A 151 8.58 1.55 10.76
C GLY A 151 7.60 2.30 9.84
N SER A 152 6.45 1.72 9.50
CA SER A 152 5.42 2.37 8.68
C SER A 152 4.90 3.64 9.34
N LYS A 153 4.68 4.68 8.52
CA LYS A 153 4.22 6.01 8.94
C LYS A 153 2.89 6.39 8.29
N THR A 154 2.23 5.45 7.62
CA THR A 154 0.98 5.67 6.87
C THR A 154 -0.14 4.78 7.38
N GLY A 155 -1.34 4.93 6.86
CA GLY A 155 -2.51 4.14 7.22
C GLY A 155 -2.80 4.18 8.73
N LEU A 156 -3.11 3.02 9.32
CA LEU A 156 -3.38 2.88 10.76
C LEU A 156 -2.25 3.45 11.62
N TYR A 157 -1.00 3.14 11.28
CA TYR A 157 0.16 3.58 12.08
C TYR A 157 0.40 5.09 12.01
N GLY A 158 0.08 5.71 10.89
CA GLY A 158 0.10 7.16 10.76
C GLY A 158 -0.93 7.81 11.68
N LEU A 159 -2.16 7.31 11.71
CA LEU A 159 -3.22 7.79 12.61
C LEU A 159 -2.79 7.68 14.08
N ILE A 160 -2.31 6.51 14.49
CA ILE A 160 -1.84 6.27 15.87
C ILE A 160 -0.71 7.23 16.24
N ARG A 161 0.26 7.42 15.33
CA ARG A 161 1.39 8.33 15.54
C ARG A 161 0.96 9.79 15.69
N GLU A 162 0.04 10.25 14.87
CA GLU A 162 -0.46 11.63 14.99
C GLU A 162 -1.25 11.83 16.31
N MET A 163 -2.07 10.86 16.69
CA MET A 163 -2.71 10.90 18.02
C MET A 163 -1.68 10.89 19.15
N HIS A 164 -0.60 10.12 19.04
CA HIS A 164 0.49 10.11 20.03
C HIS A 164 1.22 11.46 20.09
N ARG A 165 1.50 12.10 18.96
CA ARG A 165 2.09 13.46 18.93
C ARG A 165 1.23 14.50 19.65
N LEU A 166 -0.08 14.36 19.51
CA LEU A 166 -1.06 15.25 20.13
C LEU A 166 -1.40 14.88 21.59
N LYS A 167 -0.92 13.72 22.07
CA LYS A 167 -1.27 13.15 23.39
C LYS A 167 -1.22 14.16 24.54
N ARG A 168 -0.20 15.04 24.58
CA ARG A 168 -0.05 16.05 25.61
C ARG A 168 -1.19 17.09 25.61
N HIS A 169 -1.67 17.45 24.43
CA HIS A 169 -2.76 18.42 24.23
C HIS A 169 -4.12 17.75 24.40
N LEU A 170 -4.27 16.53 23.91
CA LEU A 170 -5.53 15.78 23.93
C LEU A 170 -5.94 15.30 25.33
N LYS A 171 -5.03 15.24 26.28
CA LYS A 171 -5.35 14.86 27.68
C LYS A 171 -6.26 15.85 28.40
N HIS A 172 -6.23 17.11 28.02
CA HIS A 172 -6.89 18.21 28.73
C HIS A 172 -7.98 18.89 27.92
N VAL A 173 -8.16 18.50 26.68
CA VAL A 173 -9.13 19.12 25.75
C VAL A 173 -9.98 18.01 25.15
N SER A 174 -11.31 18.19 25.18
CA SER A 174 -12.22 17.32 24.42
C SER A 174 -12.10 17.67 22.95
N VAL A 175 -11.81 16.66 22.13
CA VAL A 175 -11.59 16.82 20.70
C VAL A 175 -12.48 15.85 19.94
N VAL A 176 -13.12 16.37 18.91
CA VAL A 176 -13.89 15.58 17.95
C VAL A 176 -13.08 15.49 16.65
N ALA A 177 -12.70 14.27 16.28
CA ALA A 177 -12.11 13.98 14.98
C ALA A 177 -13.25 13.75 13.97
N ASP A 178 -13.11 14.34 12.77
CA ASP A 178 -14.07 14.10 11.70
C ASP A 178 -13.92 12.66 11.17
N GLY A 179 -15.02 11.95 11.13
CA GLY A 179 -15.10 10.58 10.63
C GLY A 179 -16.46 9.97 10.93
N ASN A 180 -16.79 8.90 10.26
CA ASN A 180 -18.01 8.13 10.52
C ASN A 180 -17.71 7.00 11.53
N PRO A 181 -18.17 7.09 12.80
CA PRO A 181 -17.92 6.06 13.80
C PRO A 181 -18.49 4.68 13.42
N ASP A 182 -19.53 4.65 12.60
CA ASP A 182 -20.16 3.44 12.12
C ASP A 182 -19.54 2.86 10.86
N ALA A 183 -18.65 3.60 10.20
CA ALA A 183 -17.90 3.08 9.06
C ALA A 183 -16.97 1.95 9.46
N GLY A 184 -16.71 1.06 8.52
CA GLY A 184 -15.76 -0.03 8.66
C GLY A 184 -14.50 0.20 7.82
N VAL A 185 -13.33 0.04 8.43
CA VAL A 185 -12.04 0.02 7.73
C VAL A 185 -11.58 -1.41 7.50
N ASN A 186 -11.12 -1.69 6.30
CA ASN A 186 -10.52 -2.98 5.96
C ASN A 186 -9.02 -2.94 6.26
N LEU A 187 -8.58 -3.79 7.17
CA LEU A 187 -7.18 -3.97 7.57
C LEU A 187 -6.72 -5.36 7.14
N ILE A 188 -5.51 -5.47 6.58
CA ILE A 188 -4.95 -6.75 6.17
C ILE A 188 -3.48 -6.87 6.58
N PRO A 189 -3.06 -7.97 7.25
CA PRO A 189 -1.66 -8.26 7.54
C PRO A 189 -0.82 -8.40 6.26
N VAL A 190 0.43 -7.91 6.31
CA VAL A 190 1.32 -7.90 5.14
C VAL A 190 1.66 -9.30 4.64
N ASP A 191 1.80 -10.26 5.52
CA ASP A 191 2.03 -11.67 5.17
C ASP A 191 0.85 -12.30 4.43
N TYR A 192 -0.39 -11.88 4.72
CA TYR A 192 -1.58 -12.30 3.97
C TYR A 192 -1.60 -11.69 2.57
N VAL A 193 -1.19 -10.42 2.44
CA VAL A 193 -1.02 -9.80 1.12
C VAL A 193 0.04 -10.53 0.32
N CYS A 194 1.19 -10.87 0.92
CA CYS A 194 2.23 -11.65 0.27
C CYS A 194 1.70 -13.02 -0.19
N HIS A 195 0.96 -13.72 0.66
CA HIS A 195 0.34 -15.00 0.30
C HIS A 195 -0.60 -14.87 -0.89
N ASP A 196 -1.47 -13.85 -0.90
CA ASP A 196 -2.39 -13.61 -2.03
C ASP A 196 -1.62 -13.29 -3.33
N ILE A 197 -0.54 -12.48 -3.25
CA ILE A 197 0.33 -12.20 -4.40
C ILE A 197 0.94 -13.49 -4.97
N PHE A 198 1.50 -14.35 -4.11
CA PHE A 198 2.08 -15.62 -4.54
C PHE A 198 1.05 -16.53 -5.19
N ARG A 199 -0.14 -16.65 -4.64
CA ARG A 199 -1.22 -17.44 -5.23
C ARG A 199 -1.65 -16.93 -6.60
N LEU A 200 -1.79 -15.61 -6.74
CA LEU A 200 -2.13 -14.99 -8.03
C LEU A 200 -1.01 -15.16 -9.06
N PHE A 201 0.23 -15.29 -8.60
CA PHE A 201 1.38 -15.55 -9.43
C PHE A 201 1.43 -17.00 -9.92
N GLU A 202 1.26 -17.97 -9.00
CA GLU A 202 1.40 -19.40 -9.27
C GLU A 202 0.22 -20.01 -10.04
N ASP A 203 -0.96 -19.40 -9.99
CA ASP A 203 -2.15 -19.89 -10.66
C ASP A 203 -2.24 -19.38 -12.10
N PRO A 204 -1.96 -20.23 -13.11
CA PRO A 204 -2.09 -19.84 -14.52
C PRO A 204 -3.53 -19.58 -14.94
N GLY A 205 -4.52 -20.04 -14.17
CA GLY A 205 -5.94 -19.82 -14.41
C GLY A 205 -6.44 -18.45 -13.94
N VAL A 206 -5.63 -17.68 -13.20
CA VAL A 206 -6.00 -16.33 -12.77
C VAL A 206 -6.20 -15.42 -13.98
N GLN A 207 -7.37 -14.82 -14.04
CA GLN A 207 -7.72 -13.87 -15.11
C GLN A 207 -6.85 -12.60 -15.00
N SER A 208 -6.49 -12.06 -16.16
CA SER A 208 -5.84 -10.74 -16.22
C SER A 208 -6.80 -9.67 -15.68
N GLY A 209 -6.26 -8.75 -14.89
CA GLY A 209 -7.02 -7.64 -14.34
C GLY A 209 -6.86 -7.44 -12.85
N PRO A 210 -7.76 -6.66 -12.22
CA PRO A 210 -7.69 -6.34 -10.79
C PRO A 210 -8.21 -7.46 -9.90
N HIS A 211 -7.49 -7.70 -8.79
CA HIS A 211 -7.83 -8.64 -7.72
C HIS A 211 -7.62 -7.95 -6.37
N HIS A 212 -8.58 -8.07 -5.46
CA HIS A 212 -8.47 -7.50 -4.13
C HIS A 212 -7.69 -8.42 -3.17
N ALA A 213 -6.68 -7.87 -2.51
CA ALA A 213 -5.98 -8.48 -1.38
C ALA A 213 -6.44 -7.78 -0.09
N THR A 214 -7.60 -8.20 0.43
CA THR A 214 -8.32 -7.56 1.53
C THR A 214 -8.75 -8.58 2.58
N ALA A 215 -9.01 -8.16 3.82
CA ALA A 215 -9.68 -9.02 4.78
C ALA A 215 -11.16 -9.19 4.40
N HIS A 216 -11.76 -10.29 4.88
CA HIS A 216 -13.17 -10.59 4.61
C HIS A 216 -14.12 -9.71 5.44
N ASN A 217 -13.64 -9.21 6.56
CA ASN A 217 -14.38 -8.32 7.45
C ASN A 217 -13.73 -6.94 7.55
N ASN A 218 -14.54 -5.98 7.96
CA ASN A 218 -14.10 -4.65 8.31
C ASN A 218 -14.07 -4.48 9.83
N VAL A 219 -13.18 -3.63 10.31
CA VAL A 219 -13.10 -3.19 11.71
C VAL A 219 -13.86 -1.88 11.84
N LYS A 220 -14.80 -1.79 12.80
CA LYS A 220 -15.57 -0.57 13.01
C LYS A 220 -14.66 0.57 13.49
N ILE A 221 -14.82 1.75 12.94
CA ILE A 221 -13.99 2.93 13.30
C ILE A 221 -14.16 3.28 14.77
N ALA A 222 -15.38 3.22 15.31
CA ALA A 222 -15.62 3.45 16.74
C ALA A 222 -14.79 2.49 17.62
N ASP A 223 -14.77 1.19 17.30
CA ASP A 223 -14.04 0.19 18.07
C ASP A 223 -12.52 0.41 17.97
N LEU A 224 -12.03 0.71 16.78
CA LEU A 224 -10.61 1.01 16.55
C LEU A 224 -10.16 2.23 17.35
N VAL A 225 -10.95 3.30 17.34
CA VAL A 225 -10.64 4.53 18.09
C VAL A 225 -10.70 4.27 19.59
N GLU A 226 -11.65 3.49 20.09
CA GLU A 226 -11.71 3.12 21.52
C GLU A 226 -10.48 2.30 21.96
N LEU A 227 -9.99 1.38 21.13
CA LEU A 227 -8.74 0.65 21.39
C LEU A 227 -7.54 1.63 21.47
N ILE A 228 -7.42 2.54 20.51
CA ILE A 228 -6.34 3.55 20.51
C ILE A 228 -6.42 4.43 21.75
N LYS A 229 -7.60 4.92 22.09
CA LYS A 229 -7.83 5.76 23.28
C LYS A 229 -7.43 5.04 24.56
N ARG A 230 -7.84 3.80 24.72
CA ARG A 230 -7.55 2.96 25.89
C ARG A 230 -6.05 2.80 26.09
N HIS A 231 -5.33 2.39 25.05
CA HIS A 231 -3.89 2.12 25.13
C HIS A 231 -3.02 3.38 25.16
N MET A 232 -3.53 4.52 24.67
CA MET A 232 -2.85 5.82 24.79
C MET A 232 -3.22 6.61 26.04
N GLY A 233 -4.28 6.27 26.76
CA GLY A 233 -4.81 7.06 27.86
C GLY A 233 -5.37 8.41 27.39
N LEU A 234 -6.22 8.40 26.36
CA LEU A 234 -6.84 9.57 25.70
C LEU A 234 -8.37 9.55 25.85
N PRO A 235 -8.94 9.77 27.06
CA PRO A 235 -10.38 9.62 27.28
C PRO A 235 -11.23 10.65 26.52
N ASN A 236 -10.66 11.80 26.18
CA ASN A 236 -11.39 12.95 25.65
C ASN A 236 -11.42 13.06 24.12
N VAL A 237 -11.04 12.01 23.40
CA VAL A 237 -11.13 11.96 21.93
C VAL A 237 -12.39 11.24 21.52
N ALA A 238 -13.19 11.85 20.65
CA ALA A 238 -14.35 11.25 20.03
C ALA A 238 -14.22 11.31 18.51
N VAL A 239 -14.90 10.41 17.80
CA VAL A 239 -15.06 10.47 16.35
C VAL A 239 -16.52 10.74 16.05
N GLN A 240 -16.79 11.73 15.24
CA GLN A 240 -18.13 12.12 14.81
C GLN A 240 -18.06 12.67 13.40
N ARG A 241 -19.10 12.40 12.60
CA ARG A 241 -19.23 13.04 11.29
C ARG A 241 -19.57 14.53 11.50
N LEU A 242 -18.71 15.40 10.99
CA LEU A 242 -18.91 16.83 11.07
C LEU A 242 -19.57 17.30 9.77
N GLU A 243 -20.79 17.85 9.86
CA GLU A 243 -21.52 18.37 8.70
C GLU A 243 -20.89 19.64 8.10
N ARG A 244 -20.15 20.40 8.92
CA ARG A 244 -19.30 21.53 8.55
C ARG A 244 -18.17 21.65 9.57
N LEU A 245 -16.96 21.88 9.09
CA LEU A 245 -15.91 22.48 9.92
C LEU A 245 -16.41 23.86 10.34
N ASP A 246 -16.80 23.98 11.60
CA ASP A 246 -17.16 25.25 12.21
C ASP A 246 -15.89 26.09 12.34
N THR A 247 -15.67 26.99 11.40
CA THR A 247 -14.44 27.79 11.30
C THR A 247 -14.23 28.72 12.51
N GLU A 248 -15.27 28.91 13.34
CA GLU A 248 -15.18 29.72 14.56
C GLU A 248 -14.61 28.97 15.78
N ARG A 249 -14.56 27.61 15.73
CA ARG A 249 -13.92 26.77 16.78
C ARG A 249 -12.45 26.47 16.54
N ASP A 250 -11.82 27.18 15.65
CA ASP A 250 -10.53 26.84 15.07
C ASP A 250 -9.36 27.10 16.02
N SER A 251 -9.25 26.29 17.06
CA SER A 251 -7.98 26.17 17.78
C SER A 251 -6.89 25.56 16.88
N ALA A 252 -5.63 25.85 17.13
CA ALA A 252 -4.51 25.27 16.35
C ALA A 252 -4.54 23.74 16.37
N ILE A 253 -5.11 23.13 17.41
CA ILE A 253 -5.27 21.68 17.59
C ILE A 253 -6.35 21.16 16.63
N GLU A 254 -7.48 21.85 16.50
CA GLU A 254 -8.57 21.46 15.59
C GLU A 254 -8.14 21.57 14.13
N ARG A 255 -7.38 22.60 13.77
CA ARG A 255 -6.78 22.72 12.42
C ARG A 255 -5.81 21.59 12.13
N LEU A 256 -5.00 21.19 13.11
CA LEU A 256 -4.06 20.10 12.96
C LEU A 256 -4.79 18.75 12.83
N LEU A 257 -5.84 18.54 13.63
CA LEU A 257 -6.68 17.35 13.54
C LEU A 257 -7.46 17.29 12.22
N ALA A 258 -8.02 18.41 11.77
CA ALA A 258 -8.72 18.47 10.49
C ALA A 258 -7.81 18.10 9.31
N ARG A 259 -6.54 18.54 9.33
CA ARG A 259 -5.55 18.12 8.34
C ARG A 259 -5.23 16.64 8.43
N THR A 260 -5.14 16.11 9.64
CA THR A 260 -4.85 14.69 9.88
C THR A 260 -6.02 13.82 9.45
N THR A 261 -7.26 14.21 9.80
CA THR A 261 -8.46 13.45 9.44
C THR A 261 -8.75 13.49 7.94
N ALA A 262 -8.54 14.61 7.26
CA ALA A 262 -8.65 14.69 5.80
C ALA A 262 -7.76 13.66 5.08
N PHE A 263 -6.62 13.35 5.67
CA PHE A 263 -5.69 12.33 5.18
C PHE A 263 -6.25 10.91 5.30
N TYR A 264 -7.11 10.68 6.28
CA TYR A 264 -7.68 9.37 6.58
C TYR A 264 -9.14 9.22 6.13
N ASN A 265 -9.73 10.22 5.45
CA ASN A 265 -11.11 10.17 4.98
C ASN A 265 -11.40 8.93 4.10
N SER A 266 -10.41 8.46 3.35
CA SER A 266 -10.52 7.25 2.55
C SER A 266 -10.88 6.00 3.37
N ILE A 267 -10.48 5.97 4.65
CA ILE A 267 -10.64 4.82 5.52
C ILE A 267 -11.61 5.06 6.68
N THR A 268 -11.94 6.34 6.99
CA THR A 268 -12.74 6.69 8.16
C THR A 268 -14.15 7.16 7.85
N CYS A 269 -14.48 7.46 6.59
CA CYS A 269 -15.76 8.10 6.26
C CYS A 269 -16.81 7.15 5.70
N ALA A 270 -16.42 6.05 5.03
CA ALA A 270 -17.36 5.15 4.37
C ALA A 270 -16.87 3.70 4.39
N THR A 271 -17.79 2.78 4.61
CA THR A 271 -17.51 1.33 4.56
C THR A 271 -17.44 0.87 3.11
N LYS A 272 -16.38 0.12 2.80
CA LYS A 272 -16.21 -0.55 1.51
C LYS A 272 -16.20 -2.06 1.71
N HIS A 273 -16.99 -2.77 0.94
CA HIS A 273 -17.07 -4.23 0.94
C HIS A 273 -16.45 -4.74 -0.35
N PHE A 274 -15.19 -5.15 -0.26
CA PHE A 274 -14.40 -5.58 -1.41
C PHE A 274 -14.78 -6.99 -1.85
N GLU A 275 -15.16 -7.15 -3.12
CA GLU A 275 -15.28 -8.45 -3.77
C GLU A 275 -13.92 -9.13 -3.81
N ARG A 276 -13.94 -10.47 -3.71
CA ARG A 276 -12.72 -11.28 -3.85
C ARG A 276 -13.04 -12.52 -4.68
N SER A 277 -12.51 -12.58 -5.88
CA SER A 277 -12.63 -13.75 -6.77
C SER A 277 -11.57 -14.80 -6.52
N ALA A 278 -10.44 -14.42 -5.91
CA ALA A 278 -9.31 -15.30 -5.66
C ALA A 278 -8.70 -15.06 -4.27
N GLY A 279 -7.85 -15.97 -3.84
CA GLY A 279 -7.13 -15.87 -2.57
C GLY A 279 -7.80 -16.60 -1.40
N ALA A 280 -7.15 -16.56 -0.24
CA ALA A 280 -7.67 -17.17 0.98
C ALA A 280 -8.67 -16.24 1.69
N THR A 281 -9.54 -16.82 2.53
CA THR A 281 -10.44 -16.05 3.37
C THR A 281 -9.70 -15.60 4.62
N TRP A 282 -9.39 -14.30 4.69
CA TRP A 282 -8.74 -13.69 5.83
C TRP A 282 -9.76 -12.96 6.69
N VAL A 283 -9.80 -13.29 7.98
CA VAL A 283 -10.66 -12.63 8.97
C VAL A 283 -9.78 -12.10 10.08
N LEU A 284 -9.97 -10.83 10.45
CA LEU A 284 -9.23 -10.18 11.52
C LEU A 284 -10.17 -10.03 12.73
N GLY A 285 -9.86 -10.72 13.82
CA GLY A 285 -10.62 -10.64 15.07
C GLY A 285 -10.35 -9.34 15.83
N THR A 286 -11.22 -8.99 16.77
CA THR A 286 -11.04 -7.80 17.62
C THR A 286 -9.74 -7.88 18.43
N ASP A 287 -9.42 -9.04 18.99
CA ASP A 287 -8.20 -9.29 19.77
C ASP A 287 -6.94 -9.12 18.90
N ASP A 288 -7.01 -9.53 17.62
CA ASP A 288 -5.91 -9.31 16.68
C ASP A 288 -5.69 -7.82 16.45
N VAL A 289 -6.75 -7.06 16.20
CA VAL A 289 -6.68 -5.60 16.01
C VAL A 289 -6.07 -4.92 17.24
N GLU A 290 -6.46 -5.35 18.44
CA GLU A 290 -5.91 -4.81 19.69
C GLU A 290 -4.40 -5.04 19.80
N ARG A 291 -3.89 -6.22 19.41
CA ARG A 291 -2.45 -6.51 19.35
C ARG A 291 -1.70 -5.54 18.45
N TYR A 292 -2.22 -5.23 17.26
CA TYR A 292 -1.62 -4.24 16.35
C TYR A 292 -1.62 -2.83 16.93
N VAL A 293 -2.68 -2.43 17.62
CA VAL A 293 -2.76 -1.13 18.29
C VAL A 293 -1.73 -1.05 19.43
N ILE A 294 -1.61 -2.08 20.27
CA ILE A 294 -0.63 -2.16 21.35
C ILE A 294 0.78 -2.00 20.82
N GLU A 295 1.16 -2.77 19.79
CA GLU A 295 2.51 -2.70 19.22
C GLU A 295 2.79 -1.34 18.57
N ALA A 296 1.80 -0.73 17.93
CA ALA A 296 1.95 0.60 17.34
C ALA A 296 2.13 1.69 18.41
N VAL A 297 1.38 1.62 19.51
CA VAL A 297 1.54 2.54 20.64
C VAL A 297 2.90 2.39 21.30
N ARG A 298 3.35 1.14 21.55
CA ARG A 298 4.70 0.85 22.07
C ARG A 298 5.80 1.41 21.18
N ALA A 299 5.71 1.22 19.85
CA ALA A 299 6.65 1.77 18.90
C ALA A 299 6.72 3.31 18.94
N CYS A 300 5.59 3.98 19.19
CA CYS A 300 5.57 5.42 19.39
C CYS A 300 6.24 5.85 20.72
N GLU A 301 6.04 5.09 21.80
CA GLU A 301 6.58 5.39 23.13
C GLU A 301 8.08 5.10 23.24
N SER A 302 8.56 4.03 22.58
CA SER A 302 10.00 3.69 22.52
C SER A 302 10.81 4.60 21.60
N GLY A 303 10.13 5.41 20.76
CA GLY A 303 10.80 6.21 19.74
C GLY A 303 11.28 5.38 18.54
N GLU A 304 10.91 4.12 18.46
CA GLU A 304 11.12 3.30 17.27
C GLU A 304 10.38 3.93 16.08
N GLY A 305 11.12 4.42 15.11
CA GLY A 305 10.59 5.18 13.98
C GLY A 305 10.88 6.68 14.02
N HIS A 306 11.54 7.18 15.07
CA HIS A 306 12.15 8.50 15.08
C HIS A 306 13.56 8.46 14.46
N ALA A 307 13.70 7.92 13.27
CA ALA A 307 14.80 8.33 12.42
C ALA A 307 14.61 9.85 12.19
N PRO A 308 15.65 10.70 12.38
CA PRO A 308 15.52 12.12 12.20
C PRO A 308 14.94 12.40 10.82
N ASN A 309 13.94 13.27 10.77
CA ASN A 309 13.31 13.74 9.55
C ASN A 309 14.39 14.22 8.58
N GLN A 310 14.85 13.37 7.67
CA GLN A 310 15.62 13.75 6.49
C GLN A 310 14.69 14.08 5.32
N GLU A 311 13.53 14.65 5.61
CA GLU A 311 12.74 15.40 4.64
C GLU A 311 12.85 16.90 4.89
N LYS A 312 14.05 17.42 5.01
CA LYS A 312 14.35 18.71 4.41
C LYS A 312 14.47 18.43 2.92
N ILE A 313 13.47 18.84 2.17
CA ILE A 313 13.50 18.89 0.72
C ILE A 313 14.70 19.77 0.37
N ALA A 314 15.86 19.14 0.11
CA ALA A 314 17.00 19.82 -0.47
C ALA A 314 16.63 20.21 -1.90
N ALA A 315 17.09 21.36 -2.33
CA ALA A 315 16.97 21.83 -3.69
C ALA A 315 17.46 20.77 -4.71
N PRO A 316 17.01 20.80 -5.97
CA PRO A 316 17.24 19.71 -6.94
C PRO A 316 18.70 19.32 -7.21
N GLU A 317 19.66 20.11 -6.75
CA GLU A 317 21.08 19.94 -7.08
C GLU A 317 21.84 18.97 -6.15
N ASP A 318 21.29 18.57 -5.00
CA ASP A 318 21.99 17.73 -4.01
C ASP A 318 21.46 16.27 -3.91
N ARG A 319 20.70 15.79 -4.89
CA ARG A 319 20.14 14.44 -4.87
C ARG A 319 21.00 13.43 -5.62
N VAL A 320 22.18 13.13 -5.11
CA VAL A 320 22.86 11.87 -5.41
C VAL A 320 22.84 11.01 -4.14
N ALA A 321 22.16 9.85 -4.25
CA ALA A 321 22.09 8.75 -3.30
C ALA A 321 21.18 8.92 -2.08
N SER A 322 19.96 8.36 -2.13
CA SER A 322 19.40 7.49 -1.06
C SER A 322 17.98 6.98 -1.27
N ASN A 323 17.58 6.66 -2.50
CA ASN A 323 16.35 5.88 -2.69
C ASN A 323 16.68 4.53 -3.30
N VAL A 324 16.98 3.54 -2.45
CA VAL A 324 17.06 2.14 -2.86
C VAL A 324 15.62 1.64 -2.97
N TYR A 325 15.07 1.61 -4.17
CA TYR A 325 13.84 0.89 -4.47
C TYR A 325 14.24 -0.51 -4.94
N ALA A 326 13.80 -1.53 -4.21
CA ALA A 326 13.99 -2.90 -4.65
C ALA A 326 13.00 -3.19 -5.78
N ALA A 327 13.46 -3.17 -7.01
CA ALA A 327 12.81 -3.89 -8.10
C ALA A 327 13.29 -5.34 -7.97
N GLY A 328 12.48 -6.19 -7.33
CA GLY A 328 12.78 -7.61 -7.19
C GLY A 328 12.31 -8.36 -8.43
N THR A 329 13.23 -8.87 -9.24
CA THR A 329 12.91 -9.92 -10.20
C THR A 329 12.98 -11.24 -9.45
N ILE A 330 11.85 -11.89 -9.20
CA ILE A 330 11.82 -13.25 -8.65
C ILE A 330 11.88 -14.19 -9.86
N CYS A 331 13.08 -14.73 -10.13
CA CYS A 331 13.21 -15.85 -11.06
C CYS A 331 12.87 -17.14 -10.27
N ALA A 332 11.66 -17.65 -10.45
CA ALA A 332 11.35 -19.02 -10.05
C ALA A 332 11.79 -19.93 -11.21
N GLU A 333 12.77 -20.81 -10.98
CA GLU A 333 13.04 -21.91 -11.88
C GLU A 333 11.79 -22.81 -11.94
N PRO A 334 11.38 -23.29 -13.14
CA PRO A 334 10.28 -24.24 -13.22
C PRO A 334 10.68 -25.51 -12.49
N ALA A 335 9.94 -25.87 -11.45
CA ALA A 335 10.08 -27.15 -10.77
C ALA A 335 9.94 -28.28 -11.81
N ALA A 336 11.00 -29.06 -11.99
CA ALA A 336 10.98 -30.24 -12.83
C ALA A 336 10.01 -31.26 -12.22
N PHE A 337 8.81 -31.35 -12.75
CA PHE A 337 7.88 -32.44 -12.46
C PHE A 337 8.47 -33.73 -13.02
N GLY A 338 9.05 -34.52 -12.15
CA GLY A 338 9.42 -35.90 -12.44
C GLY A 338 8.17 -36.73 -12.74
N ASN A 339 8.03 -37.14 -13.98
CA ASN A 339 7.06 -38.16 -14.40
C ASN A 339 7.43 -39.50 -13.77
N GLY A 340 6.81 -39.83 -12.66
CA GLY A 340 6.82 -41.15 -12.04
C GLY A 340 5.46 -41.80 -12.25
N VAL A 341 5.20 -42.33 -13.45
CA VAL A 341 4.12 -43.29 -13.67
C VAL A 341 4.71 -44.67 -13.37
N SER A 342 4.28 -45.29 -12.31
CA SER A 342 4.39 -46.73 -12.09
C SER A 342 2.98 -47.30 -12.02
N ASP A 343 2.57 -48.01 -13.07
CA ASP A 343 1.39 -48.88 -13.08
C ASP A 343 1.60 -50.03 -12.07
N PRO A 344 0.56 -50.44 -11.36
CA PRO A 344 0.53 -51.73 -10.70
C PRO A 344 -0.19 -52.75 -11.55
N VAL A 345 0.36 -53.92 -11.56
CA VAL A 345 -0.22 -55.22 -12.01
C VAL A 345 -1.46 -55.57 -11.20
#